data_ee44cd0eab61316c95113b4f9f21b63d
#
_entry.id   ee44cd0eab61316c95113b4f9f21b63d
#
_cell.length_a   1.000
_cell.length_b   1.000
_cell.length_c   1.000
_cell.angle_alpha   90.00
_cell.angle_beta   90.00
_cell.angle_gamma   90.00
#
_symmetry.space_group_name_H-M   'P 1'
#
loop_
_entity.id
_entity.type
_entity.pdbx_description
1 polymer ?
#
loop_
_entity_poly.entity_id
_entity_poly.type
_entity_poly.pdbx_seq_one_letter_code
_entity_poly.pdbx_strand_id
1 'polypeptide(L)'
;MGELTLASDGRALTGLWFDGQRHFGSTLSGDAEEAELEIFAQTERWLSAYFSGREPDFLPPLRFIGSAFSVTVWELLLGIPYGRTLSYGELARRAAERTGRAACARAVGSAVGRNPISIVVPCHRVIRAGGSPGGYAAGTEIKKRLLALEHSGGA
;
A
#
# COMPACT_ATOMS: atom_id res chain seq x y z
N MET A 1 11.57 7.82 -8.60
CA MET A 1 10.35 8.33 -7.98
C MET A 1 10.60 9.01 -6.64
N GLY A 2 11.76 8.93 -6.11
CA GLY A 2 12.11 9.50 -4.82
C GLY A 2 12.59 8.43 -3.85
N GLU A 3 12.95 8.84 -2.67
CA GLU A 3 13.47 7.96 -1.64
C GLU A 3 12.35 7.30 -0.84
N LEU A 4 12.61 6.11 -0.38
CA LEU A 4 11.69 5.30 0.43
C LEU A 4 12.32 5.03 1.79
N THR A 5 11.49 5.07 2.83
CA THR A 5 11.89 4.72 4.19
C THR A 5 11.11 3.50 4.64
N LEU A 6 11.82 2.51 5.19
CA LEU A 6 11.27 1.25 5.65
C LEU A 6 11.28 1.19 7.18
N ALA A 7 10.25 0.59 7.75
CA ALA A 7 10.16 0.36 9.19
C ALA A 7 9.74 -1.08 9.49
N SER A 8 10.18 -1.57 10.64
CA SER A 8 9.93 -2.95 11.07
C SER A 8 9.86 -3.04 12.59
N ASP A 9 9.22 -4.09 13.07
CA ASP A 9 9.26 -4.48 14.49
C ASP A 9 10.42 -5.45 14.80
N GLY A 10 11.32 -5.66 13.82
CA GLY A 10 12.43 -6.60 13.89
C GLY A 10 12.18 -7.89 13.11
N ARG A 11 10.94 -8.21 12.78
CA ARG A 11 10.57 -9.46 12.09
C ARG A 11 9.76 -9.23 10.82
N ALA A 12 8.82 -8.30 10.87
CA ALA A 12 7.91 -8.01 9.78
C ALA A 12 8.02 -6.54 9.36
N LEU A 13 7.64 -6.26 8.13
CA LEU A 13 7.57 -4.88 7.64
C LEU A 13 6.33 -4.22 8.22
N THR A 14 6.50 -3.10 8.90
CA THR A 14 5.40 -2.32 9.50
C THR A 14 5.18 -0.99 8.81
N GLY A 15 6.14 -0.56 7.99
CA GLY A 15 6.03 0.69 7.27
C GLY A 15 6.92 0.74 6.03
N LEU A 16 6.42 1.43 5.01
CA LEU A 16 7.14 1.73 3.78
C LEU A 16 6.52 3.00 3.21
N TRP A 17 7.27 4.08 3.23
CA TRP A 17 6.76 5.39 2.83
C TRP A 17 7.69 6.06 1.84
N PHE A 18 7.11 6.79 0.89
CA PHE A 18 7.87 7.79 0.14
C PHE A 18 8.21 8.94 1.08
N ASP A 19 9.43 9.43 1.01
CA ASP A 19 9.82 10.57 1.83
C ASP A 19 8.95 11.77 1.51
N GLY A 20 8.45 12.43 2.54
CA GLY A 20 7.58 13.59 2.42
C GLY A 20 6.11 13.30 2.18
N GLN A 21 5.70 12.02 2.08
CA GLN A 21 4.28 11.70 1.88
C GLN A 21 3.45 12.00 3.12
N ARG A 22 2.13 12.10 2.93
CA ARG A 22 1.17 12.22 4.04
C ARG A 22 1.25 10.97 4.91
N HIS A 23 1.11 11.17 6.22
CA HIS A 23 1.16 10.11 7.25
C HIS A 23 2.50 9.36 7.29
N PHE A 24 3.58 10.00 6.81
CA PHE A 24 4.93 9.44 6.90
C PHE A 24 5.25 9.06 8.34
N GLY A 25 5.80 7.86 8.52
CA GLY A 25 6.24 7.39 9.82
C GLY A 25 5.13 7.03 10.79
N SER A 26 3.90 6.86 10.32
CA SER A 26 2.72 6.66 11.19
C SER A 26 2.82 5.44 12.11
N THR A 27 3.61 4.43 11.77
CA THR A 27 3.79 3.23 12.58
C THR A 27 5.10 3.21 13.36
N LEU A 28 5.92 4.26 13.25
CA LEU A 28 7.17 4.35 14.01
C LEU A 28 6.88 4.75 15.45
N SER A 29 7.55 4.08 16.40
CA SER A 29 7.54 4.49 17.80
C SER A 29 8.62 5.55 18.05
N GLY A 30 8.51 6.27 19.17
CA GLY A 30 9.45 7.32 19.52
C GLY A 30 10.87 6.83 19.83
N ASP A 31 11.03 5.52 20.06
CA ASP A 31 12.31 4.88 20.33
C ASP A 31 12.85 4.11 19.12
N ALA A 32 12.33 4.38 17.94
CA ALA A 32 12.82 3.76 16.71
C ALA A 32 14.27 4.17 16.43
N GLU A 33 15.08 3.22 15.98
CA GLU A 33 16.47 3.45 15.62
C GLU A 33 16.79 2.86 14.25
N GLU A 34 17.82 3.38 13.60
CA GLU A 34 18.28 2.86 12.34
C GLU A 34 18.96 1.51 12.54
N ALA A 35 18.65 0.54 11.69
CA ALA A 35 19.20 -0.79 11.77
C ALA A 35 19.24 -1.46 10.41
N GLU A 36 20.12 -2.44 10.25
CA GLU A 36 20.11 -3.35 9.11
C GLU A 36 19.42 -4.63 9.54
N LEU A 37 18.30 -4.96 8.86
CA LEU A 37 17.49 -6.13 9.19
C LEU A 37 17.26 -6.97 7.94
N GLU A 38 17.11 -8.28 8.12
CA GLU A 38 16.80 -9.19 7.02
C GLU A 38 15.51 -8.81 6.33
N ILE A 39 14.49 -8.36 7.08
CA ILE A 39 13.23 -7.92 6.50
C ILE A 39 13.44 -6.73 5.53
N PHE A 40 14.38 -5.84 5.82
CA PHE A 40 14.70 -4.74 4.92
C PHE A 40 15.37 -5.24 3.64
N ALA A 41 16.27 -6.20 3.74
CA ALA A 41 16.88 -6.82 2.57
C ALA A 41 15.85 -7.52 1.69
N GLN A 42 14.93 -8.25 2.30
CA GLN A 42 13.82 -8.89 1.57
C GLN A 42 12.94 -7.86 0.86
N THR A 43 12.61 -6.78 1.54
CA THR A 43 11.78 -5.71 0.98
C THR A 43 12.51 -5.01 -0.18
N GLU A 44 13.81 -4.79 -0.06
CA GLU A 44 14.61 -4.21 -1.14
C GLU A 44 14.62 -5.11 -2.37
N ARG A 45 14.72 -6.42 -2.21
CA ARG A 45 14.62 -7.38 -3.31
C ARG A 45 13.24 -7.32 -3.97
N TRP A 46 12.19 -7.22 -3.16
CA TRP A 46 10.83 -7.07 -3.65
C TRP A 46 10.67 -5.79 -4.48
N LEU A 47 11.16 -4.67 -3.95
CA LEU A 47 11.09 -3.38 -4.63
C LEU A 47 11.92 -3.37 -5.91
N SER A 48 13.08 -4.01 -5.89
CA SER A 48 13.95 -4.12 -7.06
C SER A 48 13.24 -4.85 -8.21
N ALA A 49 12.59 -5.97 -7.91
CA ALA A 49 11.79 -6.70 -8.89
C ALA A 49 10.62 -5.84 -9.39
N TYR A 50 9.90 -5.20 -8.47
CA TYR A 50 8.75 -4.36 -8.80
C TYR A 50 9.15 -3.21 -9.74
N PHE A 51 10.19 -2.46 -9.38
CA PHE A 51 10.63 -1.31 -10.19
C PHE A 51 11.31 -1.70 -11.50
N SER A 52 11.67 -2.98 -11.68
CA SER A 52 12.13 -3.48 -12.97
C SER A 52 10.97 -3.80 -13.92
N GLY A 53 9.73 -3.58 -13.50
CA GLY A 53 8.53 -3.84 -14.30
C GLY A 53 8.00 -5.26 -14.19
N ARG A 54 8.44 -6.02 -13.18
CA ARG A 54 7.98 -7.40 -12.96
C ARG A 54 7.13 -7.50 -11.70
N GLU A 55 6.14 -8.37 -11.75
CA GLU A 55 5.42 -8.73 -10.54
C GLU A 55 6.32 -9.56 -9.64
N PRO A 56 6.62 -9.10 -8.40
CA PRO A 56 7.39 -9.92 -7.48
C PRO A 56 6.64 -11.23 -7.16
N ASP A 57 7.38 -12.32 -7.05
CA ASP A 57 6.81 -13.66 -6.83
C ASP A 57 6.74 -14.07 -5.36
N PHE A 58 6.99 -13.14 -4.46
CA PHE A 58 6.93 -13.36 -3.02
C PHE A 58 6.37 -12.11 -2.34
N LEU A 59 5.98 -12.25 -1.07
CA LEU A 59 5.53 -11.14 -0.23
C LEU A 59 6.38 -11.15 1.04
N PRO A 60 7.04 -10.03 1.38
CA PRO A 60 7.75 -9.96 2.66
C PRO A 60 6.75 -10.11 3.82
N PRO A 61 7.16 -10.64 4.97
CA PRO A 61 6.29 -10.68 6.13
C PRO A 61 5.81 -9.28 6.49
N LEU A 62 4.50 -9.11 6.64
CA LEU A 62 3.86 -7.83 6.95
C LEU A 62 3.19 -7.88 8.30
N ARG A 63 3.22 -6.76 9.02
CA ARG A 63 2.41 -6.58 10.22
C ARG A 63 1.69 -5.25 10.11
N PHE A 64 0.37 -5.30 10.16
CA PHE A 64 -0.46 -4.11 10.12
C PHE A 64 -0.67 -3.54 11.52
N ILE A 65 -0.39 -2.25 11.65
CA ILE A 65 -0.63 -1.50 12.89
C ILE A 65 -1.67 -0.42 12.56
N GLY A 66 -2.87 -0.57 13.10
CA GLY A 66 -3.97 0.35 12.84
C GLY A 66 -5.27 -0.16 13.43
N SER A 67 -6.37 0.56 13.18
CA SER A 67 -7.69 0.15 13.63
C SER A 67 -8.13 -1.14 12.93
N ALA A 68 -9.06 -1.87 13.53
CA ALA A 68 -9.59 -3.10 12.94
C ALA A 68 -10.17 -2.86 11.54
N PHE A 69 -10.88 -1.76 11.35
CA PHE A 69 -11.42 -1.41 10.03
C PHE A 69 -10.32 -1.14 9.01
N SER A 70 -9.31 -0.35 9.39
CA SER A 70 -8.18 -0.05 8.50
C SER A 70 -7.43 -1.32 8.11
N VAL A 71 -7.16 -2.20 9.07
CA VAL A 71 -6.49 -3.47 8.80
C VAL A 71 -7.30 -4.31 7.82
N THR A 72 -8.62 -4.37 7.98
CA THR A 72 -9.50 -5.07 7.03
C THR A 72 -9.35 -4.49 5.62
N VAL A 73 -9.37 -3.17 5.49
CA VAL A 73 -9.19 -2.51 4.19
C VAL A 73 -7.82 -2.86 3.58
N TRP A 74 -6.76 -2.78 4.37
CA TRP A 74 -5.40 -3.07 3.88
C TRP A 74 -5.24 -4.53 3.46
N GLU A 75 -5.85 -5.46 4.18
CA GLU A 75 -5.88 -6.86 3.79
C GLU A 75 -6.60 -7.07 2.45
N LEU A 76 -7.70 -6.34 2.24
CA LEU A 76 -8.43 -6.39 0.97
C LEU A 76 -7.60 -5.82 -0.18
N LEU A 77 -6.78 -4.78 0.09
CA LEU A 77 -5.88 -4.21 -0.92
C LEU A 77 -4.90 -5.26 -1.46
N LEU A 78 -4.39 -6.13 -0.58
CA LEU A 78 -3.48 -7.20 -0.99
C LEU A 78 -4.10 -8.15 -2.01
N GLY A 79 -5.43 -8.23 -2.05
CA GLY A 79 -6.15 -9.06 -3.02
C GLY A 79 -6.32 -8.43 -4.40
N ILE A 80 -5.92 -7.18 -4.60
CA ILE A 80 -6.01 -6.54 -5.93
C ILE A 80 -4.80 -6.99 -6.76
N PRO A 81 -5.01 -7.73 -7.86
CA PRO A 81 -3.89 -8.27 -8.62
C PRO A 81 -3.02 -7.20 -9.25
N TYR A 82 -1.76 -7.54 -9.46
CA TYR A 82 -0.81 -6.72 -10.20
C TYR A 82 -1.38 -6.37 -11.58
N GLY A 83 -1.27 -5.11 -11.96
CA GLY A 83 -1.78 -4.63 -13.24
C GLY A 83 -3.30 -4.41 -13.29
N ARG A 84 -3.98 -4.59 -12.17
CA ARG A 84 -5.44 -4.41 -12.07
C ARG A 84 -5.76 -3.23 -11.16
N THR A 85 -6.98 -2.73 -11.30
CA THR A 85 -7.50 -1.64 -10.46
C THR A 85 -8.86 -2.02 -9.90
N LEU A 86 -9.24 -1.34 -8.82
CA LEU A 86 -10.51 -1.51 -8.15
C LEU A 86 -11.05 -0.14 -7.79
N SER A 87 -12.35 0.09 -7.91
CA SER A 87 -12.93 1.36 -7.50
C SER A 87 -13.10 1.44 -5.98
N TYR A 88 -13.13 2.66 -5.45
CA TYR A 88 -13.42 2.88 -4.02
C TYR A 88 -14.77 2.28 -3.63
N GLY A 89 -15.77 2.39 -4.50
CA GLY A 89 -17.10 1.82 -4.25
C GLY A 89 -17.08 0.30 -4.15
N GLU A 90 -16.37 -0.36 -5.05
CA GLU A 90 -16.23 -1.82 -5.01
C GLU A 90 -15.44 -2.27 -3.76
N LEU A 91 -14.41 -1.54 -3.40
CA LEU A 91 -13.65 -1.82 -2.18
C LEU A 91 -14.53 -1.66 -0.94
N ALA A 92 -15.38 -0.61 -0.91
CA ALA A 92 -16.34 -0.39 0.17
C ALA A 92 -17.33 -1.56 0.29
N ARG A 93 -17.79 -2.06 -0.85
CA ARG A 93 -18.69 -3.22 -0.89
C ARG A 93 -18.02 -4.46 -0.30
N ARG A 94 -16.78 -4.72 -0.67
CA ARG A 94 -15.98 -5.83 -0.14
C ARG A 94 -15.72 -5.69 1.35
N ALA A 95 -15.45 -4.47 1.81
CA ALA A 95 -15.24 -4.20 3.24
C ALA A 95 -16.54 -4.47 4.03
N ALA A 96 -17.69 -4.05 3.50
CA ALA A 96 -18.99 -4.31 4.13
C ALA A 96 -19.26 -5.81 4.23
N GLU A 97 -18.98 -6.56 3.18
CA GLU A 97 -19.12 -8.02 3.20
C GLU A 97 -18.21 -8.68 4.25
N ARG A 98 -16.96 -8.23 4.33
CA ARG A 98 -15.96 -8.78 5.26
C ARG A 98 -16.33 -8.49 6.71
N THR A 99 -16.78 -7.28 7.01
CA THR A 99 -17.07 -6.84 8.40
C THR A 99 -18.50 -7.13 8.84
N GLY A 100 -19.42 -7.39 7.92
CA GLY A 100 -20.83 -7.50 8.20
C GLY A 100 -21.49 -6.17 8.53
N ARG A 101 -20.82 -5.05 8.30
CA ARG A 101 -21.32 -3.71 8.57
C ARG A 101 -21.23 -2.85 7.30
N ALA A 102 -22.18 -1.91 7.16
CA ALA A 102 -22.13 -0.95 6.07
C ALA A 102 -20.82 -0.17 6.12
N ALA A 103 -20.18 -0.01 4.96
CA ALA A 103 -18.98 0.81 4.81
C ALA A 103 -19.18 1.73 3.62
N CYS A 104 -18.89 3.02 3.80
CA CYS A 104 -19.00 3.99 2.73
C CYS A 104 -17.66 4.21 2.03
N ALA A 105 -17.69 4.63 0.78
CA ALA A 105 -16.49 4.91 0.00
C ALA A 105 -15.58 5.92 0.67
N ARG A 106 -16.15 6.89 1.39
CA ARG A 106 -15.38 7.91 2.12
C ARG A 106 -14.54 7.32 3.25
N ALA A 107 -15.14 6.45 4.07
CA ALA A 107 -14.44 5.79 5.17
C ALA A 107 -13.34 4.86 4.63
N VAL A 108 -13.65 4.13 3.58
CA VAL A 108 -12.69 3.27 2.90
C VAL A 108 -11.55 4.11 2.30
N GLY A 109 -11.89 5.21 1.64
CA GLY A 109 -10.88 6.12 1.07
C GLY A 109 -9.94 6.68 2.12
N SER A 110 -10.45 7.00 3.31
CA SER A 110 -9.63 7.44 4.44
C SER A 110 -8.65 6.35 4.86
N ALA A 111 -9.11 5.11 4.99
CA ALA A 111 -8.26 3.97 5.36
C ALA A 111 -7.20 3.70 4.28
N VAL A 112 -7.58 3.75 3.00
CA VAL A 112 -6.66 3.59 1.87
C VAL A 112 -5.55 4.65 1.92
N GLY A 113 -5.92 5.90 2.18
CA GLY A 113 -4.97 7.01 2.26
C GLY A 113 -4.01 6.91 3.43
N ARG A 114 -4.33 6.13 4.46
CA ARG A 114 -3.50 5.91 5.65
C ARG A 114 -2.66 4.64 5.58
N ASN A 115 -2.72 3.90 4.48
CA ASN A 115 -1.93 2.68 4.31
C ASN A 115 -0.47 2.95 4.67
N PRO A 116 0.09 2.27 5.70
CA PRO A 116 1.45 2.54 6.14
C PRO A 116 2.53 1.80 5.33
N ILE A 117 2.14 0.92 4.40
CA ILE A 117 3.08 0.11 3.62
C ILE A 117 2.82 0.34 2.14
N SER A 118 3.27 1.47 1.63
CA SER A 118 3.06 1.86 0.24
C SER A 118 3.66 0.84 -0.72
N ILE A 119 3.10 0.73 -1.90
CA ILE A 119 3.54 -0.14 -3.00
C ILE A 119 3.29 -1.63 -2.72
N VAL A 120 3.87 -2.18 -1.65
CA VAL A 120 3.70 -3.59 -1.29
C VAL A 120 2.23 -3.86 -0.99
N VAL A 121 1.60 -3.00 -0.20
CA VAL A 121 0.14 -2.99 -0.04
C VAL A 121 -0.41 -2.00 -1.07
N PRO A 122 -1.06 -2.47 -2.13
CA PRO A 122 -1.21 -1.68 -3.35
C PRO A 122 -2.37 -0.68 -3.32
N CYS A 123 -2.32 0.29 -2.41
CA CYS A 123 -3.34 1.33 -2.35
C CYS A 123 -3.40 2.18 -3.63
N HIS A 124 -2.32 2.21 -4.41
CA HIS A 124 -2.30 2.88 -5.70
C HIS A 124 -3.23 2.23 -6.74
N ARG A 125 -3.65 0.98 -6.53
CA ARG A 125 -4.57 0.26 -7.43
C ARG A 125 -6.04 0.61 -7.19
N VAL A 126 -6.35 1.46 -6.20
CA VAL A 126 -7.71 1.92 -5.96
C VAL A 126 -7.92 3.24 -6.67
N ILE A 127 -8.94 3.30 -7.52
CA ILE A 127 -9.24 4.45 -8.37
C ILE A 127 -10.70 4.86 -8.23
N ARG A 128 -11.07 6.02 -8.77
CA ARG A 128 -12.44 6.46 -8.80
C ARG A 128 -13.25 5.68 -9.85
N ALA A 129 -14.56 5.57 -9.63
CA ALA A 129 -15.45 4.82 -10.50
C ALA A 129 -15.38 5.26 -11.97
N GLY A 130 -15.11 6.52 -12.25
CA GLY A 130 -14.95 7.04 -13.60
C GLY A 130 -13.60 6.77 -14.25
N GLY A 131 -12.71 6.08 -13.56
CA GLY A 131 -11.36 5.76 -14.07
C GLY A 131 -10.30 6.78 -13.75
N SER A 132 -10.64 7.93 -13.14
CA SER A 132 -9.62 8.89 -12.71
C SER A 132 -8.84 8.32 -11.51
N PRO A 133 -7.54 8.66 -11.36
CA PRO A 133 -6.70 8.04 -10.32
C PRO A 133 -7.20 8.24 -8.89
N GLY A 134 -7.79 9.37 -8.59
CA GLY A 134 -8.09 9.75 -7.21
C GLY A 134 -6.81 10.20 -6.48
N GLY A 135 -6.92 10.36 -5.15
CA GLY A 135 -5.80 10.81 -4.33
C GLY A 135 -4.79 9.71 -4.06
N TYR A 136 -3.61 10.13 -3.61
CA TYR A 136 -2.54 9.24 -3.18
C TYR A 136 -1.66 9.97 -2.16
N ALA A 137 -1.25 9.28 -1.10
CA ALA A 137 -0.47 9.92 -0.03
C ALA A 137 0.84 10.52 -0.53
N ALA A 138 1.48 9.89 -1.50
CA ALA A 138 2.72 10.38 -2.11
C ALA A 138 2.48 11.25 -3.34
N GLY A 139 1.23 11.57 -3.66
CA GLY A 139 0.87 12.43 -4.78
C GLY A 139 0.39 11.67 -6.01
N THR A 140 -0.47 12.32 -6.78
CA THR A 140 -1.12 11.73 -7.95
C THR A 140 -0.12 11.33 -9.04
N GLU A 141 0.96 12.08 -9.20
CA GLU A 141 1.98 11.76 -10.22
C GLU A 141 2.68 10.44 -9.93
N ILE A 142 3.02 10.18 -8.67
CA ILE A 142 3.63 8.90 -8.28
C ILE A 142 2.63 7.76 -8.50
N LYS A 143 1.37 7.96 -8.13
CA LYS A 143 0.31 6.98 -8.37
C LYS A 143 0.21 6.61 -9.84
N LYS A 144 0.18 7.61 -10.72
CA LYS A 144 0.13 7.39 -12.17
C LYS A 144 1.34 6.60 -12.68
N ARG A 145 2.53 6.91 -12.15
CA ARG A 145 3.75 6.20 -12.53
C ARG A 145 3.73 4.75 -12.10
N LEU A 146 3.23 4.46 -10.90
CA LEU A 146 3.10 3.09 -10.42
C LEU A 146 2.12 2.29 -11.27
N LEU A 147 0.96 2.88 -11.59
CA LEU A 147 -0.04 2.24 -12.44
C LEU A 147 0.52 1.99 -13.85
N ALA A 148 1.23 2.96 -14.41
CA ALA A 148 1.84 2.82 -15.73
C ALA A 148 2.91 1.73 -15.75
N LEU A 149 3.72 1.65 -14.70
CA LEU A 149 4.76 0.63 -14.55
C LEU A 149 4.15 -0.77 -14.56
N GLU A 150 3.07 -0.97 -13.80
CA GLU A 150 2.40 -2.27 -13.72
C GLU A 150 1.73 -2.63 -15.04
N HIS A 151 1.16 -1.66 -15.73
CA HIS A 151 0.50 -1.90 -17.01
C HIS A 151 1.53 -2.30 -18.08
N SER A 152 2.67 -1.63 -18.12
CA SER A 152 3.74 -1.94 -19.07
C SER A 152 4.39 -3.30 -18.79
N GLY A 153 4.64 -3.60 -17.51
CA GLY A 153 5.27 -4.85 -17.08
C GLY A 153 4.37 -6.06 -17.24
N GLY A 154 3.05 -5.86 -17.23
CA GLY A 154 2.07 -6.94 -17.38
C GLY A 154 1.76 -7.30 -18.82
N ALA A 155 2.40 -6.65 -19.77
CA ALA A 155 2.15 -6.86 -21.19
C ALA A 155 2.82 -8.13 -21.74
#